data_5c041536b7d4a9b95f4b1604bf44bd01
#
_entry.id   5c041536b7d4a9b95f4b1604bf44bd01
#
_cell.length_a   1.000
_cell.length_b   1.000
_cell.length_c   1.000
_cell.angle_alpha   90.00
_cell.angle_beta   90.00
_cell.angle_gamma   90.00
#
_symmetry.space_group_name_H-M   'P 1'
#
loop_
_entity.id
_entity.type
_entity.pdbx_description
1 polymer ?
#
loop_
_entity_poly.entity_id
_entity_poly.type
_entity_poly.pdbx_seq_one_letter_code
_entity_poly.pdbx_strand_id
1 'polypeptide(L)'
;MRGMHSTMSAVVRLLMPALIVCGVLASGSATGADPVQARKDIKAMGLEYNEQEFAKAAGNGDMVAVQLFLDAGMDVNSGGGAAIGLAAGRGQLKMVQFLLSKGAKPTSNSLQFARTRGYKEIEKILVDAGAKE
;
A
#
# COMPACT_ATOMS: atom_id res chain seq x y z
N MET A 1 -42.10 -34.33 -8.35
CA MET A 1 -40.88 -33.90 -9.04
C MET A 1 -40.61 -32.43 -8.90
N ARG A 2 -41.56 -31.62 -9.24
CA ARG A 2 -41.34 -30.16 -9.11
C ARG A 2 -41.09 -29.72 -7.68
N GLY A 3 -41.76 -30.34 -6.74
CA GLY A 3 -41.52 -30.02 -5.35
C GLY A 3 -40.11 -30.35 -4.91
N MET A 4 -39.55 -31.37 -5.43
CA MET A 4 -38.17 -31.74 -5.12
C MET A 4 -37.19 -30.68 -5.59
N HIS A 5 -37.39 -30.20 -6.80
CA HIS A 5 -36.56 -29.14 -7.32
C HIS A 5 -36.66 -27.86 -6.46
N SER A 6 -37.86 -27.51 -6.10
CA SER A 6 -38.06 -26.37 -5.25
C SER A 6 -37.34 -26.53 -3.91
N THR A 7 -37.44 -27.71 -3.37
CA THR A 7 -36.81 -28.02 -2.09
C THR A 7 -35.31 -27.88 -2.18
N MET A 8 -34.74 -28.45 -3.22
CA MET A 8 -33.31 -28.34 -3.42
C MET A 8 -32.87 -26.90 -3.61
N SER A 9 -33.62 -26.16 -4.37
CA SER A 9 -33.32 -24.76 -4.55
C SER A 9 -33.35 -24.01 -3.24
N ALA A 10 -34.30 -24.31 -2.40
CA ALA A 10 -34.37 -23.67 -1.08
C ALA A 10 -33.16 -23.99 -0.25
N VAL A 11 -32.74 -25.22 -0.25
CA VAL A 11 -31.55 -25.63 0.50
C VAL A 11 -30.33 -24.91 -0.01
N VAL A 12 -30.16 -24.86 -1.31
CA VAL A 12 -29.04 -24.17 -1.91
C VAL A 12 -29.05 -22.69 -1.53
N ARG A 13 -30.23 -22.11 -1.56
CA ARG A 13 -30.33 -20.70 -1.19
C ARG A 13 -29.96 -20.45 0.26
N LEU A 14 -30.31 -21.36 1.13
CA LEU A 14 -29.94 -21.22 2.53
C LEU A 14 -28.43 -21.27 2.73
N LEU A 15 -27.77 -22.12 1.99
CA LEU A 15 -26.33 -22.20 2.06
C LEU A 15 -25.67 -20.98 1.46
N MET A 16 -26.17 -20.53 0.32
CA MET A 16 -25.59 -19.39 -0.36
C MET A 16 -25.61 -18.12 0.47
N PRO A 17 -26.70 -17.76 1.11
CA PRO A 17 -26.68 -16.58 1.97
C PRO A 17 -25.62 -16.63 3.06
N ALA A 18 -25.42 -17.78 3.63
CA ALA A 18 -24.40 -17.93 4.64
C ALA A 18 -23.02 -17.66 4.08
N LEU A 19 -22.76 -18.18 2.90
CA LEU A 19 -21.47 -17.91 2.23
C LEU A 19 -21.34 -16.45 1.86
N ILE A 20 -22.41 -15.86 1.42
CA ILE A 20 -22.39 -14.45 1.06
C ILE A 20 -22.05 -13.60 2.28
N VAL A 21 -22.62 -13.93 3.40
CA VAL A 21 -22.31 -13.20 4.63
C VAL A 21 -20.83 -13.30 4.95
N CYS A 22 -20.28 -14.48 4.85
CA CYS A 22 -18.85 -14.64 5.04
C CYS A 22 -18.06 -13.87 4.00
N GLY A 23 -18.54 -13.90 2.77
CA GLY A 23 -17.90 -13.16 1.69
C GLY A 23 -17.90 -11.66 1.93
N VAL A 24 -18.99 -11.15 2.44
CA VAL A 24 -19.07 -9.73 2.75
C VAL A 24 -18.06 -9.34 3.81
N LEU A 25 -17.94 -10.15 4.83
CA LEU A 25 -16.93 -9.90 5.84
C LEU A 25 -15.54 -9.94 5.27
N ALA A 26 -15.30 -10.94 4.44
CA ALA A 26 -14.02 -11.06 3.78
C ALA A 26 -13.75 -9.88 2.84
N SER A 27 -14.76 -9.47 2.10
CA SER A 27 -14.58 -8.35 1.19
C SER A 27 -14.34 -7.05 1.97
N GLY A 28 -14.93 -6.91 3.10
CA GLY A 28 -14.64 -5.78 3.95
C GLY A 28 -13.19 -5.69 4.34
N SER A 29 -12.59 -6.81 4.64
CA SER A 29 -11.16 -6.84 4.92
C SER A 29 -10.33 -6.78 3.64
N ALA A 30 -10.85 -7.30 2.53
CA ALA A 30 -10.10 -7.31 1.29
C ALA A 30 -10.01 -5.93 0.64
N THR A 31 -11.00 -5.11 0.82
CA THR A 31 -11.01 -3.78 0.20
C THR A 31 -10.04 -2.83 0.83
N GLY A 32 -9.57 -3.18 1.96
CA GLY A 32 -8.66 -2.29 2.54
C GLY A 32 -8.22 -3.01 3.73
N ALA A 33 -7.26 -2.77 3.99
CA ALA A 33 -6.76 -3.22 5.16
C ALA A 33 -7.48 -2.62 6.30
N ASP A 34 -7.65 -3.35 7.30
CA ASP A 34 -8.14 -2.86 8.55
C ASP A 34 -7.05 -2.01 9.20
N PRO A 35 -7.26 -0.69 9.37
CA PRO A 35 -6.23 0.15 9.96
C PRO A 35 -5.80 -0.28 11.35
N VAL A 36 -6.73 -0.80 12.12
CA VAL A 36 -6.43 -1.28 13.47
C VAL A 36 -5.51 -2.49 13.42
N GLN A 37 -5.83 -3.43 12.54
CA GLN A 37 -5.00 -4.62 12.38
C GLN A 37 -3.63 -4.25 11.82
N ALA A 38 -3.59 -3.37 10.84
CA ALA A 38 -2.32 -2.91 10.26
C ALA A 38 -1.40 -2.29 11.31
N ARG A 39 -1.94 -1.51 12.22
CA ARG A 39 -1.14 -0.94 13.31
C ARG A 39 -0.61 -2.00 14.27
N LYS A 40 -1.41 -3.02 14.53
CA LYS A 40 -0.95 -4.15 15.34
C LYS A 40 0.19 -4.89 14.65
N ASP A 41 0.07 -5.08 13.36
CA ASP A 41 1.09 -5.78 12.58
C ASP A 41 2.38 -4.98 12.53
N ILE A 42 2.29 -3.66 12.35
CA ILE A 42 3.45 -2.76 12.42
C ILE A 42 4.16 -2.92 13.75
N LYS A 43 3.40 -2.88 14.83
CA LYS A 43 3.97 -3.05 16.18
C LYS A 43 4.58 -4.43 16.37
N ALA A 44 3.94 -5.46 15.84
CA ALA A 44 4.46 -6.83 15.91
C ALA A 44 5.78 -6.97 15.15
N MET A 45 6.01 -6.16 14.13
CA MET A 45 7.27 -6.09 13.41
C MET A 45 8.33 -5.28 14.16
N GLY A 46 8.00 -4.76 15.33
CA GLY A 46 8.92 -3.92 16.11
C GLY A 46 9.06 -2.50 15.60
N LEU A 47 8.10 -2.05 14.78
CA LEU A 47 8.13 -0.72 14.22
C LEU A 47 7.15 0.20 14.93
N GLU A 48 7.48 1.48 14.96
CA GLU A 48 6.59 2.49 15.49
C GLU A 48 5.79 3.12 14.36
N TYR A 49 4.51 3.45 14.62
CA TYR A 49 3.67 4.09 13.64
C TYR A 49 3.97 5.59 13.60
N ASN A 50 4.99 5.95 12.83
CA ASN A 50 5.36 7.34 12.63
C ASN A 50 5.97 7.54 11.24
N GLU A 51 6.10 8.78 10.83
CA GLU A 51 6.60 9.14 9.51
C GLU A 51 8.04 8.72 9.27
N GLN A 52 8.86 8.71 10.29
CA GLN A 52 10.26 8.34 10.17
C GLN A 52 10.42 6.85 9.86
N GLU A 53 9.66 6.01 10.56
CA GLU A 53 9.70 4.58 10.30
C GLU A 53 9.11 4.25 8.93
N PHE A 54 8.06 4.96 8.53
CA PHE A 54 7.50 4.84 7.20
C PHE A 54 8.54 5.18 6.12
N ALA A 55 9.21 6.31 6.27
CA ALA A 55 10.24 6.73 5.33
C ALA A 55 11.42 5.76 5.30
N LYS A 56 11.82 5.23 6.46
CA LYS A 56 12.87 4.22 6.55
C LYS A 56 12.49 2.95 5.81
N ALA A 57 11.27 2.48 6.01
CA ALA A 57 10.79 1.29 5.32
C ALA A 57 10.83 1.48 3.81
N ALA A 58 10.41 2.65 3.34
CA ALA A 58 10.48 2.98 1.92
C ALA A 58 11.92 3.02 1.41
N GLY A 59 12.81 3.65 2.18
CA GLY A 59 14.22 3.70 1.82
C GLY A 59 14.90 2.34 1.81
N ASN A 60 14.42 1.41 2.62
CA ASN A 60 14.94 0.05 2.66
C ASN A 60 14.31 -0.87 1.60
N GLY A 61 13.29 -0.38 0.89
CA GLY A 61 12.60 -1.19 -0.11
C GLY A 61 11.65 -2.22 0.50
N ASP A 62 11.26 -2.03 1.75
CA ASP A 62 10.38 -2.96 2.45
C ASP A 62 8.93 -2.71 2.06
N MET A 63 8.50 -3.41 1.02
CA MET A 63 7.15 -3.26 0.46
C MET A 63 6.07 -3.65 1.46
N VAL A 64 6.33 -4.66 2.26
CA VAL A 64 5.35 -5.14 3.24
C VAL A 64 5.13 -4.09 4.33
N ALA A 65 6.20 -3.57 4.89
CA ALA A 65 6.11 -2.53 5.91
C ALA A 65 5.41 -1.28 5.36
N VAL A 66 5.83 -0.81 4.19
CA VAL A 66 5.23 0.36 3.56
C VAL A 66 3.73 0.15 3.34
N GLN A 67 3.34 -1.02 2.83
CA GLN A 67 1.93 -1.32 2.63
C GLN A 67 1.16 -1.27 3.96
N LEU A 68 1.72 -1.82 5.01
CA LEU A 68 1.08 -1.80 6.34
C LEU A 68 0.91 -0.37 6.85
N PHE A 69 1.90 0.49 6.67
CA PHE A 69 1.77 1.89 7.06
C PHE A 69 0.64 2.58 6.30
N LEU A 70 0.54 2.34 5.00
CA LEU A 70 -0.53 2.91 4.19
C LEU A 70 -1.89 2.36 4.61
N ASP A 71 -1.98 1.07 4.86
CA ASP A 71 -3.20 0.41 5.33
C ASP A 71 -3.63 0.94 6.69
N ALA A 72 -2.68 1.30 7.53
CA ALA A 72 -2.94 1.89 8.84
C ALA A 72 -3.37 3.37 8.77
N GLY A 73 -3.39 3.94 7.58
CA GLY A 73 -3.84 5.31 7.37
C GLY A 73 -2.73 6.33 7.21
N MET A 74 -1.49 5.91 7.07
CA MET A 74 -0.38 6.83 6.84
C MET A 74 -0.51 7.49 5.48
N ASP A 75 -0.35 8.80 5.44
CA ASP A 75 -0.32 9.54 4.19
C ASP A 75 1.00 9.23 3.47
N VAL A 76 0.88 8.82 2.21
CA VAL A 76 2.06 8.50 1.39
C VAL A 76 3.00 9.70 1.24
N ASN A 77 2.46 10.91 1.36
CA ASN A 77 3.21 12.17 1.27
C ASN A 77 3.63 12.72 2.64
N SER A 78 3.43 11.98 3.71
CA SER A 78 3.78 12.45 5.04
C SER A 78 5.27 12.75 5.13
N GLY A 79 5.62 13.64 6.04
CA GLY A 79 7.00 14.07 6.19
C GLY A 79 7.56 14.83 4.99
N GLY A 80 6.70 15.50 4.23
CA GLY A 80 7.13 16.25 3.05
C GLY A 80 7.66 15.38 1.92
N GLY A 81 7.16 14.17 1.81
CA GLY A 81 7.60 13.24 0.78
C GLY A 81 8.88 12.50 1.16
N ALA A 82 9.13 12.33 2.44
CA ALA A 82 10.32 11.63 2.91
C ALA A 82 10.44 10.20 2.39
N ALA A 83 9.31 9.50 2.28
CA ALA A 83 9.32 8.13 1.78
C ALA A 83 9.85 8.06 0.36
N ILE A 84 9.30 8.85 -0.55
CA ILE A 84 9.75 8.84 -1.94
C ILE A 84 11.17 9.40 -2.06
N GLY A 85 11.53 10.37 -1.22
CA GLY A 85 12.87 10.92 -1.18
C GLY A 85 13.91 9.88 -0.80
N LEU A 86 13.67 9.13 0.26
CA LEU A 86 14.59 8.08 0.69
C LEU A 86 14.64 6.91 -0.29
N ALA A 87 13.49 6.53 -0.84
CA ALA A 87 13.45 5.48 -1.85
C ALA A 87 14.26 5.86 -3.07
N ALA A 88 14.10 7.09 -3.56
CA ALA A 88 14.85 7.60 -4.69
C ALA A 88 16.35 7.70 -4.36
N GLY A 89 16.67 8.19 -3.18
CA GLY A 89 18.05 8.36 -2.77
C GLY A 89 18.80 7.06 -2.54
N ARG A 90 18.11 5.98 -2.32
CA ARG A 90 18.72 4.66 -2.11
C ARG A 90 18.58 3.75 -3.32
N GLY A 91 18.07 4.26 -4.44
CA GLY A 91 17.97 3.49 -5.67
C GLY A 91 16.89 2.43 -5.66
N GLN A 92 15.86 2.60 -4.83
CA GLN A 92 14.76 1.65 -4.71
C GLN A 92 13.72 1.86 -5.81
N LEU A 93 14.04 1.44 -7.02
CA LEU A 93 13.21 1.69 -8.20
C LEU A 93 11.78 1.19 -8.02
N LYS A 94 11.62 -0.06 -7.59
CA LYS A 94 10.28 -0.64 -7.40
C LYS A 94 9.49 0.09 -6.33
N MET A 95 10.16 0.52 -5.28
CA MET A 95 9.52 1.28 -4.21
C MET A 95 9.07 2.66 -4.73
N VAL A 96 9.90 3.34 -5.51
CA VAL A 96 9.51 4.61 -6.12
C VAL A 96 8.27 4.43 -6.99
N GLN A 97 8.25 3.40 -7.84
CA GLN A 97 7.09 3.08 -8.67
C GLN A 97 5.85 2.79 -7.82
N PHE A 98 6.02 2.02 -6.76
CA PHE A 98 4.93 1.69 -5.85
C PHE A 98 4.37 2.94 -5.17
N LEU A 99 5.23 3.78 -4.62
CA LEU A 99 4.82 5.01 -3.95
C LEU A 99 4.08 5.94 -4.91
N LEU A 100 4.59 6.09 -6.14
CA LEU A 100 3.91 6.90 -7.15
C LEU A 100 2.53 6.34 -7.47
N SER A 101 2.39 5.02 -7.54
CA SER A 101 1.09 4.37 -7.78
C SER A 101 0.11 4.63 -6.62
N LYS A 102 0.60 4.91 -5.45
CA LYS A 102 -0.21 5.22 -4.26
C LYS A 102 -0.46 6.72 -4.09
N GLY A 103 -0.07 7.52 -5.06
CA GLY A 103 -0.31 8.95 -5.04
C GLY A 103 0.82 9.79 -4.45
N ALA A 104 1.99 9.21 -4.27
CA ALA A 104 3.13 10.01 -3.82
C ALA A 104 3.47 11.06 -4.86
N LYS A 105 3.76 12.26 -4.37
CA LYS A 105 4.18 13.35 -5.22
C LYS A 105 5.69 13.41 -5.24
N PRO A 106 6.30 13.39 -6.42
CA PRO A 106 7.75 13.53 -6.49
C PRO A 106 8.16 14.92 -6.02
N THR A 107 9.25 14.96 -5.28
CA THR A 107 9.77 16.21 -4.74
C THR A 107 11.06 16.58 -5.47
N SER A 108 11.43 17.85 -5.42
CA SER A 108 12.72 18.29 -5.96
C SER A 108 13.87 17.55 -5.27
N ASN A 109 13.74 17.31 -3.97
CA ASN A 109 14.74 16.54 -3.23
C ASN A 109 14.88 15.11 -3.75
N SER A 110 13.75 14.44 -4.01
CA SER A 110 13.81 13.09 -4.54
C SER A 110 14.50 13.04 -5.91
N LEU A 111 14.20 14.03 -6.75
CA LEU A 111 14.82 14.13 -8.05
C LEU A 111 16.32 14.41 -7.94
N GLN A 112 16.70 15.34 -7.06
CA GLN A 112 18.09 15.67 -6.82
C GLN A 112 18.88 14.47 -6.29
N PHE A 113 18.30 13.72 -5.36
CA PHE A 113 18.95 12.52 -4.84
C PHE A 113 19.20 11.49 -5.94
N ALA A 114 18.20 11.27 -6.81
CA ALA A 114 18.35 10.34 -7.92
C ALA A 114 19.47 10.79 -8.88
N ARG A 115 19.50 12.07 -9.20
CA ARG A 115 20.53 12.66 -10.09
C ARG A 115 21.91 12.54 -9.49
N THR A 116 22.07 12.97 -8.25
CA THR A 116 23.36 12.99 -7.57
C THR A 116 23.98 11.59 -7.50
N ARG A 117 23.13 10.58 -7.36
CA ARG A 117 23.58 9.20 -7.24
C ARG A 117 23.57 8.44 -8.55
N GLY A 118 23.14 9.07 -9.64
CA GLY A 118 23.18 8.48 -10.96
C GLY A 118 22.09 7.46 -11.25
N TYR A 119 20.99 7.49 -10.50
CA TYR A 119 19.87 6.57 -10.70
C TYR A 119 18.97 7.06 -11.85
N LYS A 120 19.43 6.85 -13.08
CA LYS A 120 18.79 7.41 -14.29
C LYS A 120 17.35 6.98 -14.49
N GLU A 121 17.03 5.75 -14.18
CA GLU A 121 15.66 5.26 -14.33
C GLU A 121 14.73 5.93 -13.32
N ILE A 122 15.19 6.08 -12.09
CA ILE A 122 14.41 6.76 -11.03
C ILE A 122 14.24 8.23 -11.41
N GLU A 123 15.32 8.87 -11.88
CA GLU A 123 15.25 10.26 -12.33
C GLU A 123 14.17 10.41 -13.40
N LYS A 124 14.20 9.54 -14.42
CA LYS A 124 13.21 9.59 -15.49
C LYS A 124 11.79 9.43 -14.98
N ILE A 125 11.56 8.44 -14.11
CA ILE A 125 10.23 8.18 -13.54
C ILE A 125 9.75 9.38 -12.75
N LEU A 126 10.62 9.99 -11.95
CA LEU A 126 10.25 11.15 -11.16
C LEU A 126 9.90 12.35 -12.03
N VAL A 127 10.68 12.60 -13.08
CA VAL A 127 10.38 13.67 -14.03
C VAL A 127 9.06 13.42 -14.74
N ASP A 128 8.84 12.19 -15.21
CA ASP A 128 7.58 11.81 -15.86
C ASP A 128 6.39 11.98 -14.94
N ALA A 129 6.59 11.82 -13.65
CA ALA A 129 5.56 12.01 -12.63
C ALA A 129 5.39 13.49 -12.23
N GLY A 130 6.18 14.39 -12.78
CA GLY A 130 6.04 15.82 -12.56
C GLY A 130 7.04 16.46 -11.60
N ALA A 131 8.12 15.76 -11.27
CA ALA A 131 9.16 16.35 -10.43
C ALA A 131 9.81 17.53 -11.12
N LYS A 132 10.04 18.59 -10.38
CA LYS A 132 10.70 19.80 -10.86
C LYS A 132 11.92 20.12 -10.00
N GLU A 133 12.84 20.82 -10.61
CA GLU A 133 14.03 21.28 -9.90
C GLU A 133 13.73 22.39 -8.92
#